data_5a9e1bc5fc43ca089ddd79a0b3b0607a
#
_entry.id   5a9e1bc5fc43ca089ddd79a0b3b0607a
#
_cell.length_a   1.000
_cell.length_b   1.000
_cell.length_c   1.000
_cell.angle_alpha   90.00
_cell.angle_beta   90.00
_cell.angle_gamma   90.00
#
_symmetry.space_group_name_H-M   'P 1'
#
loop_
_entity.id
_entity.type
_entity.pdbx_description
1 polymer ?
#
loop_
_entity_poly.entity_id
_entity_poly.type
_entity_poly.pdbx_seq_one_letter_code
_entity_poly.pdbx_strand_id
1 'polypeptide(L)'
;MKYKAVLFDLDGTLCDTTEGVYAAVQYSLEKTGHSPADDALLKAFVGPPLTYTYTKLCGMTEEETERAIIAFREFYADKGLYMSKPYEGMAELIMSLKKKGVRVGTATYKREDFAKSLLGSKFPEGCFDVIKGSDSACTLTKAQIVEAAISELGADKSETVLIGDTHFDAEGAAAAGVDFIAVTYGCGFENEHDAEGYPHIGVCGNTREIGALLDIL
;
A
#
# COMPACT_ATOMS: atom_id res chain seq x y z
N MET A 1 12.74 18.75 -11.88
CA MET A 1 11.93 17.92 -11.00
C MET A 1 12.53 17.91 -9.61
N LYS A 2 11.72 18.12 -8.54
CA LYS A 2 12.18 18.18 -7.13
C LYS A 2 12.60 16.79 -6.64
N TYR A 3 11.79 15.76 -6.93
CA TYR A 3 11.98 14.43 -6.35
C TYR A 3 12.90 13.56 -7.22
N LYS A 4 13.85 12.87 -6.56
CA LYS A 4 14.75 11.87 -7.15
C LYS A 4 14.34 10.44 -6.78
N ALA A 5 13.45 10.29 -5.79
CA ALA A 5 12.84 9.03 -5.42
C ALA A 5 11.33 9.19 -5.21
N VAL A 6 10.57 8.25 -5.72
CA VAL A 6 9.12 8.13 -5.52
C VAL A 6 8.83 6.76 -4.94
N LEU A 7 8.22 6.75 -3.78
CA LEU A 7 7.73 5.55 -3.12
C LEU A 7 6.21 5.47 -3.27
N PHE A 8 5.72 4.28 -3.48
CA PHE A 8 4.29 4.00 -3.55
C PHE A 8 3.88 3.02 -2.44
N ASP A 9 2.72 3.23 -1.84
CA ASP A 9 2.01 2.12 -1.24
C ASP A 9 1.52 1.17 -2.33
N LEU A 10 1.01 -0.01 -1.94
CA LEU A 10 0.58 -1.02 -2.92
C LEU A 10 -0.94 -1.16 -2.97
N ASP A 11 -1.57 -1.54 -1.86
CA ASP A 11 -3.00 -1.83 -1.80
C ASP A 11 -3.80 -0.53 -1.83
N GLY A 12 -4.63 -0.31 -2.85
CA GLY A 12 -5.35 0.95 -3.03
C GLY A 12 -4.54 2.06 -3.72
N THR A 13 -3.26 1.85 -3.96
CA THR A 13 -2.38 2.86 -4.59
C THR A 13 -1.81 2.38 -5.93
N LEU A 14 -1.00 1.32 -5.94
CA LEU A 14 -0.49 0.70 -7.17
C LEU A 14 -1.51 -0.23 -7.81
N CYS A 15 -2.23 -0.99 -6.97
CA CYS A 15 -3.18 -2.00 -7.40
C CYS A 15 -4.49 -1.94 -6.60
N ASP A 16 -5.60 -2.17 -7.30
CA ASP A 16 -6.83 -2.60 -6.66
C ASP A 16 -6.67 -4.07 -6.25
N THR A 17 -6.62 -4.31 -4.97
CA THR A 17 -6.47 -5.64 -4.36
C THR A 17 -7.73 -6.07 -3.58
N THR A 18 -8.80 -5.31 -3.68
CA THR A 18 -10.04 -5.48 -2.88
C THR A 18 -10.62 -6.88 -3.03
N GLU A 19 -10.76 -7.39 -4.25
CA GLU A 19 -11.34 -8.72 -4.51
C GLU A 19 -10.58 -9.82 -3.76
N GLY A 20 -9.26 -9.82 -3.84
CA GLY A 20 -8.41 -10.81 -3.21
C GLY A 20 -8.36 -10.70 -1.69
N VAL A 21 -8.31 -9.46 -1.17
CA VAL A 21 -8.35 -9.20 0.28
C VAL A 21 -9.70 -9.61 0.85
N TYR A 22 -10.81 -9.22 0.24
CA TYR A 22 -12.16 -9.56 0.69
C TYR A 22 -12.38 -11.08 0.75
N ALA A 23 -11.99 -11.79 -0.30
CA ALA A 23 -12.09 -13.25 -0.33
C ALA A 23 -11.24 -13.92 0.78
N ALA A 24 -10.03 -13.41 1.01
CA ALA A 24 -9.16 -13.94 2.06
C ALA A 24 -9.69 -13.64 3.47
N VAL A 25 -10.29 -12.46 3.70
CA VAL A 25 -10.94 -12.11 4.96
C VAL A 25 -12.12 -13.04 5.23
N GLN A 26 -13.04 -13.18 4.27
CA GLN A 26 -14.18 -14.08 4.43
C GLN A 26 -13.76 -15.52 4.72
N TYR A 27 -12.77 -16.03 3.98
CA TYR A 27 -12.19 -17.36 4.23
C TYR A 27 -11.61 -17.49 5.65
N SER A 28 -10.87 -16.47 6.11
CA SER A 28 -10.25 -16.50 7.44
C SER A 28 -11.28 -16.48 8.56
N LEU A 29 -12.35 -15.69 8.43
CA LEU A 29 -13.44 -15.62 9.39
C LEU A 29 -14.19 -16.95 9.46
N GLU A 30 -14.52 -17.54 8.31
CA GLU A 30 -15.17 -18.86 8.25
C GLU A 30 -14.31 -19.95 8.91
N LYS A 31 -13.02 -20.00 8.58
CA LYS A 31 -12.07 -20.97 9.14
C LYS A 31 -11.91 -20.87 10.66
N THR A 32 -12.05 -19.67 11.19
CA THR A 32 -11.89 -19.40 12.63
C THR A 32 -13.22 -19.37 13.40
N GLY A 33 -14.35 -19.64 12.71
CA GLY A 33 -15.66 -19.75 13.34
C GLY A 33 -16.32 -18.43 13.67
N HIS A 34 -15.89 -17.34 12.99
CA HIS A 34 -16.48 -16.01 13.13
C HIS A 34 -17.54 -15.75 12.07
N SER A 35 -18.43 -14.79 12.35
CA SER A 35 -19.43 -14.35 11.39
C SER A 35 -18.77 -13.71 10.17
N PRO A 36 -19.37 -13.83 8.96
CA PRO A 36 -18.91 -13.12 7.78
C PRO A 36 -18.83 -11.61 8.00
N ALA A 37 -17.80 -10.96 7.42
CA ALA A 37 -17.69 -9.51 7.41
C ALA A 37 -18.73 -8.90 6.44
N ASP A 38 -19.30 -7.77 6.83
CA ASP A 38 -20.06 -6.92 5.91
C ASP A 38 -19.13 -6.06 5.03
N ASP A 39 -19.70 -5.35 4.06
CA ASP A 39 -18.94 -4.55 3.10
C ASP A 39 -18.11 -3.45 3.77
N ALA A 40 -18.61 -2.85 4.84
CA ALA A 40 -17.90 -1.79 5.58
C ALA A 40 -16.66 -2.35 6.28
N LEU A 41 -16.79 -3.49 6.94
CA LEU A 41 -15.67 -4.17 7.57
C LEU A 41 -14.66 -4.68 6.54
N LEU A 42 -15.12 -5.26 5.43
CA LEU A 42 -14.25 -5.70 4.34
C LEU A 42 -13.39 -4.56 3.78
N LYS A 43 -14.02 -3.39 3.53
CA LYS A 43 -13.30 -2.20 3.07
C LYS A 43 -12.18 -1.80 4.04
N ALA A 44 -12.42 -1.88 5.34
CA ALA A 44 -11.44 -1.52 6.36
C ALA A 44 -10.25 -2.49 6.47
N PHE A 45 -10.28 -3.63 5.77
CA PHE A 45 -9.14 -4.56 5.70
C PHE A 45 -8.11 -4.21 4.61
N VAL A 46 -8.46 -3.32 3.67
CA VAL A 46 -7.55 -2.96 2.58
C VAL A 46 -6.63 -1.82 3.02
N GLY A 47 -5.33 -2.06 3.05
CA GLY A 47 -4.29 -1.10 3.43
C GLY A 47 -3.76 -1.27 4.86
N PRO A 48 -4.59 -1.26 5.92
CA PRO A 48 -4.13 -1.41 7.30
C PRO A 48 -3.45 -2.75 7.60
N PRO A 49 -2.60 -2.81 8.65
CA PRO A 49 -2.05 -4.08 9.14
C PRO A 49 -3.16 -5.04 9.59
N LEU A 50 -3.09 -6.31 9.19
CA LEU A 50 -4.08 -7.33 9.56
C LEU A 50 -4.23 -7.47 11.08
N THR A 51 -3.14 -7.36 11.84
CA THR A 51 -3.18 -7.37 13.31
C THR A 51 -4.09 -6.29 13.86
N TYR A 52 -3.97 -5.06 13.33
CA TYR A 52 -4.83 -3.95 13.73
C TYR A 52 -6.30 -4.25 13.40
N THR A 53 -6.59 -4.71 12.20
CA THR A 53 -7.97 -4.92 11.74
C THR A 53 -8.65 -6.04 12.53
N TYR A 54 -8.02 -7.19 12.68
CA TYR A 54 -8.59 -8.29 13.46
C TYR A 54 -8.74 -7.95 14.95
N THR A 55 -7.75 -7.31 15.58
CA THR A 55 -7.84 -6.97 17.02
C THR A 55 -8.79 -5.81 17.29
N LYS A 56 -8.71 -4.71 16.51
CA LYS A 56 -9.42 -3.47 16.83
C LYS A 56 -10.80 -3.41 16.20
N LEU A 57 -10.97 -3.91 14.99
CA LEU A 57 -12.27 -3.83 14.30
C LEU A 57 -13.12 -5.10 14.50
N CYS A 58 -12.49 -6.28 14.52
CA CYS A 58 -13.20 -7.53 14.79
C CYS A 58 -13.26 -7.89 16.29
N GLY A 59 -12.50 -7.19 17.16
CA GLY A 59 -12.49 -7.45 18.60
C GLY A 59 -11.87 -8.81 19.00
N MET A 60 -11.03 -9.38 18.14
CA MET A 60 -10.41 -10.68 18.38
C MET A 60 -9.31 -10.59 19.44
N THR A 61 -9.17 -11.65 20.22
CA THR A 61 -7.99 -11.87 21.09
C THR A 61 -6.72 -12.05 20.27
N GLU A 62 -5.56 -11.99 20.90
CA GLU A 62 -4.27 -12.22 20.22
C GLU A 62 -4.22 -13.60 19.56
N GLU A 63 -4.68 -14.66 20.25
CA GLU A 63 -4.70 -16.02 19.73
C GLU A 63 -5.65 -16.18 18.54
N GLU A 64 -6.84 -15.59 18.60
CA GLU A 64 -7.80 -15.60 17.49
C GLU A 64 -7.25 -14.83 16.29
N THR A 65 -6.65 -13.66 16.53
CA THR A 65 -6.00 -12.84 15.50
C THR A 65 -4.90 -13.61 14.78
N GLU A 66 -4.03 -14.30 15.52
CA GLU A 66 -2.96 -15.11 14.93
C GLU A 66 -3.52 -16.20 14.02
N ARG A 67 -4.54 -16.94 14.48
CA ARG A 67 -5.21 -17.97 13.67
C ARG A 67 -5.87 -17.39 12.42
N ALA A 68 -6.54 -16.24 12.56
CA ALA A 68 -7.18 -15.57 11.43
C ALA A 68 -6.15 -15.08 10.39
N ILE A 69 -5.03 -14.52 10.84
CA ILE A 69 -3.93 -14.10 9.95
C ILE A 69 -3.32 -15.30 9.22
N ILE A 70 -3.13 -16.43 9.89
CA ILE A 70 -2.63 -17.65 9.25
C ILE A 70 -3.58 -18.09 8.14
N ALA A 71 -4.88 -18.18 8.43
CA ALA A 71 -5.91 -18.58 7.46
C ALA A 71 -6.02 -17.56 6.29
N PHE A 72 -5.98 -16.25 6.60
CA PHE A 72 -5.93 -15.20 5.57
C PHE A 72 -4.76 -15.43 4.62
N ARG A 73 -3.54 -15.60 5.17
CA ARG A 73 -2.31 -15.77 4.38
C ARG A 73 -2.32 -17.03 3.54
N GLU A 74 -2.90 -18.12 4.05
CA GLU A 74 -3.10 -19.37 3.31
C GLU A 74 -3.88 -19.12 2.03
N PHE A 75 -5.07 -18.51 2.15
CA PHE A 75 -5.92 -18.22 0.99
C PHE A 75 -5.29 -17.18 0.06
N TYR A 76 -4.73 -16.10 0.66
CA TYR A 76 -4.18 -14.99 -0.10
C TYR A 76 -2.99 -15.40 -0.96
N ALA A 77 -2.09 -16.25 -0.43
CA ALA A 77 -0.95 -16.78 -1.18
C ALA A 77 -1.38 -17.66 -2.37
N ASP A 78 -2.42 -18.46 -2.19
CA ASP A 78 -2.88 -19.42 -3.22
C ASP A 78 -3.73 -18.74 -4.30
N LYS A 79 -4.63 -17.83 -3.92
CA LYS A 79 -5.66 -17.25 -4.79
C LYS A 79 -5.71 -15.73 -4.77
N GLY A 80 -5.81 -15.13 -3.59
CA GLY A 80 -6.11 -13.71 -3.43
C GLY A 80 -5.10 -12.79 -4.10
N LEU A 81 -3.83 -13.17 -4.09
CA LEU A 81 -2.74 -12.40 -4.71
C LEU A 81 -3.00 -12.13 -6.21
N TYR A 82 -3.56 -13.10 -6.91
CA TYR A 82 -3.78 -13.04 -8.37
C TYR A 82 -5.05 -12.30 -8.77
N MET A 83 -5.96 -12.03 -7.82
CA MET A 83 -7.21 -11.29 -8.02
C MET A 83 -7.02 -9.77 -8.08
N SER A 84 -5.79 -9.29 -7.98
CA SER A 84 -5.43 -7.87 -8.04
C SER A 84 -5.31 -7.33 -9.45
N LYS A 85 -5.55 -6.01 -9.63
CA LYS A 85 -5.41 -5.30 -10.91
C LYS A 85 -4.65 -3.99 -10.69
N PRO A 86 -3.60 -3.68 -11.49
CA PRO A 86 -2.99 -2.35 -11.46
C PRO A 86 -4.04 -1.27 -11.79
N TYR A 87 -3.92 -0.11 -11.14
CA TYR A 87 -4.73 1.04 -11.54
C TYR A 87 -4.34 1.54 -12.94
N GLU A 88 -5.32 2.08 -13.65
CA GLU A 88 -5.14 2.56 -15.03
C GLU A 88 -4.03 3.61 -15.11
N GLY A 89 -3.12 3.46 -16.08
CA GLY A 89 -1.99 4.38 -16.30
C GLY A 89 -0.84 4.25 -15.31
N MET A 90 -0.89 3.32 -14.34
CA MET A 90 0.14 3.21 -13.31
C MET A 90 1.48 2.74 -13.88
N ALA A 91 1.48 1.76 -14.78
CA ALA A 91 2.71 1.28 -15.40
C ALA A 91 3.37 2.39 -16.25
N GLU A 92 2.57 3.16 -16.99
CA GLU A 92 3.03 4.29 -17.81
C GLU A 92 3.61 5.42 -16.93
N LEU A 93 2.98 5.72 -15.81
CA LEU A 93 3.48 6.70 -14.83
C LEU A 93 4.85 6.29 -14.30
N ILE A 94 4.99 5.04 -13.83
CA ILE A 94 6.25 4.48 -13.32
C ILE A 94 7.33 4.54 -14.40
N MET A 95 7.04 4.09 -15.61
CA MET A 95 8.00 4.13 -16.71
C MET A 95 8.41 5.56 -17.10
N SER A 96 7.50 6.53 -16.95
CA SER A 96 7.80 7.95 -17.19
C SER A 96 8.73 8.52 -16.11
N LEU A 97 8.52 8.15 -14.85
CA LEU A 97 9.44 8.45 -13.74
C LEU A 97 10.84 7.90 -14.02
N LYS A 98 10.91 6.61 -14.37
CA LYS A 98 12.19 5.93 -14.68
C LYS A 98 12.93 6.60 -15.84
N LYS A 99 12.24 6.99 -16.92
CA LYS A 99 12.83 7.72 -18.07
C LYS A 99 13.45 9.06 -17.67
N LYS A 100 12.91 9.70 -16.62
CA LYS A 100 13.48 10.96 -16.07
C LYS A 100 14.57 10.72 -15.02
N GLY A 101 14.98 9.47 -14.81
CA GLY A 101 16.04 9.10 -13.87
C GLY A 101 15.60 9.07 -12.41
N VAL A 102 14.29 9.03 -12.16
CA VAL A 102 13.74 8.90 -10.81
C VAL A 102 13.82 7.45 -10.37
N ARG A 103 14.26 7.23 -9.15
CA ARG A 103 14.23 5.91 -8.50
C ARG A 103 12.83 5.64 -7.99
N VAL A 104 12.31 4.47 -8.29
CA VAL A 104 10.95 4.09 -7.92
C VAL A 104 10.98 2.88 -7.00
N GLY A 105 10.28 2.97 -5.88
CA GLY A 105 10.16 1.86 -4.94
C GLY A 105 8.78 1.76 -4.32
N THR A 106 8.61 0.77 -3.45
CA THR A 106 7.41 0.62 -2.63
C THR A 106 7.72 0.75 -1.16
N ALA A 107 6.72 1.17 -0.39
CA ALA A 107 6.71 1.14 1.06
C ALA A 107 5.31 0.77 1.54
N THR A 108 5.03 -0.53 1.72
CA THR A 108 3.69 -1.05 1.98
C THR A 108 3.60 -1.89 3.25
N TYR A 109 2.45 -1.86 3.92
CA TYR A 109 2.16 -2.80 5.00
C TYR A 109 1.95 -4.24 4.53
N LYS A 110 1.74 -4.43 3.23
CA LYS A 110 1.73 -5.79 2.67
C LYS A 110 3.06 -6.49 2.96
N ARG A 111 3.03 -7.75 3.34
CA ARG A 111 4.23 -8.58 3.55
C ARG A 111 5.12 -8.56 2.31
N GLU A 112 6.42 -8.32 2.49
CA GLU A 112 7.35 -8.01 1.39
C GLU A 112 7.39 -9.10 0.30
N ASP A 113 7.32 -10.38 0.68
CA ASP A 113 7.30 -11.48 -0.29
C ASP A 113 6.01 -11.50 -1.14
N PHE A 114 4.86 -11.15 -0.56
CA PHE A 114 3.62 -10.98 -1.30
C PHE A 114 3.68 -9.77 -2.22
N ALA A 115 4.25 -8.65 -1.75
CA ALA A 115 4.44 -7.46 -2.58
C ALA A 115 5.33 -7.78 -3.80
N LYS A 116 6.46 -8.46 -3.59
CA LYS A 116 7.36 -8.89 -4.68
C LYS A 116 6.67 -9.80 -5.68
N SER A 117 5.93 -10.80 -5.20
CA SER A 117 5.20 -11.75 -6.05
C SER A 117 4.10 -11.06 -6.87
N LEU A 118 3.32 -10.17 -6.23
CA LEU A 118 2.24 -9.44 -6.90
C LEU A 118 2.80 -8.52 -7.96
N LEU A 119 3.74 -7.63 -7.59
CA LEU A 119 4.30 -6.65 -8.50
C LEU A 119 5.05 -7.29 -9.67
N GLY A 120 5.81 -8.37 -9.40
CA GLY A 120 6.47 -9.15 -10.44
C GLY A 120 5.51 -9.81 -11.44
N SER A 121 4.26 -10.10 -11.02
CA SER A 121 3.22 -10.68 -11.90
C SER A 121 2.43 -9.62 -12.69
N LYS A 122 2.39 -8.37 -12.24
CA LYS A 122 1.50 -7.32 -12.76
C LYS A 122 2.23 -6.19 -13.49
N PHE A 123 3.50 -5.98 -13.22
CA PHE A 123 4.29 -4.90 -13.82
C PHE A 123 5.47 -5.45 -14.62
N PRO A 124 5.90 -4.75 -15.67
CA PRO A 124 7.11 -5.10 -16.41
C PRO A 124 8.35 -5.14 -15.50
N GLU A 125 9.30 -5.99 -15.85
CA GLU A 125 10.59 -6.04 -15.17
C GLU A 125 11.28 -4.65 -15.21
N GLY A 126 11.91 -4.25 -14.11
CA GLY A 126 12.62 -2.97 -14.00
C GLY A 126 11.73 -1.77 -13.66
N CYS A 127 10.42 -1.94 -13.45
CA CYS A 127 9.55 -0.87 -12.95
C CYS A 127 9.98 -0.36 -11.58
N PHE A 128 10.37 -1.24 -10.70
CA PHE A 128 10.75 -0.91 -9.32
C PHE A 128 12.24 -1.15 -9.09
N ASP A 129 12.93 -0.16 -8.50
CA ASP A 129 14.31 -0.31 -8.05
C ASP A 129 14.39 -1.03 -6.70
N VAL A 130 13.37 -0.81 -5.85
CA VAL A 130 13.25 -1.43 -4.52
C VAL A 130 11.80 -1.79 -4.26
N ILE A 131 11.57 -2.96 -3.70
CA ILE A 131 10.25 -3.36 -3.19
C ILE A 131 10.39 -3.63 -1.70
N LYS A 132 9.90 -2.69 -0.88
CA LYS A 132 9.81 -2.83 0.56
C LYS A 132 8.38 -3.04 1.02
N GLY A 133 8.22 -4.01 1.89
CA GLY A 133 6.98 -4.33 2.57
C GLY A 133 7.22 -4.63 4.05
N SER A 134 6.16 -5.01 4.74
CA SER A 134 6.27 -5.43 6.14
C SER A 134 7.01 -6.76 6.26
N ASP A 135 7.60 -6.99 7.43
CA ASP A 135 8.17 -8.26 7.81
C ASP A 135 7.10 -9.36 7.97
N SER A 136 7.52 -10.60 8.13
CA SER A 136 6.61 -11.74 8.29
C SER A 136 5.75 -11.65 9.56
N ALA A 137 6.25 -10.97 10.59
CA ALA A 137 5.55 -10.77 11.86
C ALA A 137 4.66 -9.52 11.86
N CYS A 138 4.71 -8.67 10.80
CA CYS A 138 3.98 -7.42 10.69
C CYS A 138 4.25 -6.46 11.87
N THR A 139 5.52 -6.35 12.28
CA THR A 139 5.94 -5.53 13.42
C THR A 139 6.43 -4.14 13.02
N LEU A 140 6.78 -3.95 11.74
CA LEU A 140 7.31 -2.69 11.25
C LEU A 140 6.21 -1.63 11.15
N THR A 141 6.52 -0.41 11.58
CA THR A 141 5.68 0.76 11.30
C THR A 141 5.85 1.22 9.85
N LYS A 142 4.87 1.98 9.32
CA LYS A 142 4.96 2.53 7.96
C LYS A 142 6.22 3.39 7.79
N ALA A 143 6.56 4.20 8.79
CA ALA A 143 7.78 5.02 8.77
C ALA A 143 9.05 4.17 8.65
N GLN A 144 9.16 3.07 9.38
CA GLN A 144 10.33 2.17 9.30
C GLN A 144 10.45 1.51 7.91
N ILE A 145 9.33 1.16 7.29
CA ILE A 145 9.32 0.61 5.93
C ILE A 145 9.75 1.68 4.91
N VAL A 146 9.26 2.91 5.05
CA VAL A 146 9.67 4.06 4.22
C VAL A 146 11.17 4.32 4.37
N GLU A 147 11.69 4.38 5.58
CA GLU A 147 13.12 4.59 5.85
C GLU A 147 13.99 3.48 5.27
N ALA A 148 13.56 2.23 5.37
CA ALA A 148 14.24 1.09 4.76
C ALA A 148 14.28 1.20 3.23
N ALA A 149 13.17 1.63 2.61
CA ALA A 149 13.11 1.84 1.16
C ALA A 149 14.05 2.98 0.71
N ILE A 150 14.05 4.11 1.41
CA ILE A 150 14.94 5.26 1.15
C ILE A 150 16.42 4.84 1.25
N SER A 151 16.76 4.13 2.32
CA SER A 151 18.13 3.64 2.55
C SER A 151 18.61 2.73 1.42
N GLU A 152 17.78 1.79 0.98
CA GLU A 152 18.12 0.85 -0.10
C GLU A 152 18.17 1.54 -1.46
N LEU A 153 17.32 2.54 -1.70
CA LEU A 153 17.40 3.40 -2.88
C LEU A 153 18.64 4.32 -2.86
N GLY A 154 19.27 4.55 -1.70
CA GLY A 154 20.32 5.54 -1.54
C GLY A 154 19.81 6.96 -1.82
N ALA A 155 18.58 7.28 -1.42
CA ALA A 155 17.93 8.57 -1.65
C ALA A 155 17.98 9.45 -0.41
N ASP A 156 17.83 10.77 -0.61
CA ASP A 156 17.66 11.72 0.47
C ASP A 156 16.16 11.89 0.80
N LYS A 157 15.82 11.99 2.10
CA LYS A 157 14.43 12.22 2.55
C LYS A 157 13.81 13.48 1.91
N SER A 158 14.58 14.56 1.79
CA SER A 158 14.13 15.84 1.20
C SER A 158 13.85 15.77 -0.31
N GLU A 159 14.34 14.74 -0.99
CA GLU A 159 14.14 14.48 -2.43
C GLU A 159 13.27 13.24 -2.66
N THR A 160 12.57 12.78 -1.62
CA THR A 160 11.68 11.61 -1.66
C THR A 160 10.24 12.03 -1.38
N VAL A 161 9.30 11.42 -2.09
CA VAL A 161 7.86 11.53 -1.85
C VAL A 161 7.25 10.15 -1.73
N LEU A 162 6.34 9.96 -0.76
CA LEU A 162 5.48 8.78 -0.65
C LEU A 162 4.11 9.09 -1.26
N ILE A 163 3.58 8.16 -2.03
CA ILE A 163 2.23 8.21 -2.59
C ILE A 163 1.41 7.08 -1.95
N GLY A 164 0.25 7.41 -1.41
CA GLY A 164 -0.61 6.45 -0.72
C GLY A 164 -2.05 6.93 -0.61
N ASP A 165 -2.96 6.00 -0.30
CA ASP A 165 -4.39 6.26 -0.25
C ASP A 165 -4.95 6.31 1.18
N THR A 166 -4.13 6.05 2.22
CA THR A 166 -4.60 5.96 3.60
C THR A 166 -3.94 6.96 4.54
N HIS A 167 -4.59 7.20 5.69
CA HIS A 167 -3.97 7.96 6.78
C HIS A 167 -2.69 7.30 7.32
N PHE A 168 -2.57 5.96 7.25
CA PHE A 168 -1.34 5.27 7.62
C PHE A 168 -0.14 5.68 6.75
N ASP A 169 -0.39 5.94 5.46
CA ASP A 169 0.65 6.44 4.53
C ASP A 169 1.05 7.86 4.88
N ALA A 170 0.06 8.72 5.11
CA ALA A 170 0.29 10.10 5.49
C ALA A 170 1.06 10.21 6.81
N GLU A 171 0.64 9.49 7.85
CA GLU A 171 1.34 9.42 9.14
C GLU A 171 2.74 8.83 9.01
N GLY A 172 2.87 7.78 8.19
CA GLY A 172 4.17 7.15 7.91
C GLY A 172 5.13 8.08 7.19
N ALA A 173 4.66 8.83 6.19
CA ALA A 173 5.45 9.84 5.48
C ALA A 173 5.91 10.96 6.41
N ALA A 174 4.99 11.50 7.21
CA ALA A 174 5.29 12.56 8.19
C ALA A 174 6.32 12.09 9.23
N ALA A 175 6.16 10.88 9.79
CA ALA A 175 7.09 10.31 10.76
C ALA A 175 8.46 9.99 10.15
N ALA A 176 8.51 9.57 8.89
CA ALA A 176 9.76 9.35 8.16
C ALA A 176 10.43 10.65 7.71
N GLY A 177 9.71 11.77 7.69
CA GLY A 177 10.19 13.08 7.26
C GLY A 177 10.32 13.20 5.74
N VAL A 178 9.39 12.62 4.99
CA VAL A 178 9.26 12.76 3.53
C VAL A 178 7.97 13.46 3.15
N ASP A 179 7.92 14.03 1.95
CA ASP A 179 6.68 14.60 1.40
C ASP A 179 5.67 13.49 1.09
N PHE A 180 4.38 13.85 1.09
CA PHE A 180 3.28 12.93 0.84
C PHE A 180 2.34 13.44 -0.26
N ILE A 181 1.90 12.55 -1.13
CA ILE A 181 0.80 12.76 -2.08
C ILE A 181 -0.31 11.78 -1.71
N ALA A 182 -1.49 12.32 -1.39
CA ALA A 182 -2.68 11.51 -1.17
C ALA A 182 -3.32 11.12 -2.51
N VAL A 183 -3.86 9.91 -2.59
CA VAL A 183 -4.70 9.50 -3.73
C VAL A 183 -6.09 9.09 -3.24
N THR A 184 -7.12 9.41 -4.04
CA THR A 184 -8.54 9.20 -3.68
C THR A 184 -9.25 8.14 -4.52
N TYR A 185 -8.52 7.47 -5.39
CA TYR A 185 -9.04 6.35 -6.18
C TYR A 185 -8.90 4.99 -5.49
N GLY A 186 -8.25 4.97 -4.33
CA GLY A 186 -8.02 3.76 -3.53
C GLY A 186 -9.16 3.41 -2.59
N CYS A 187 -8.84 2.78 -1.46
CA CYS A 187 -9.80 2.31 -0.48
C CYS A 187 -9.90 3.19 0.77
N GLY A 188 -8.91 4.07 0.99
CA GLY A 188 -8.80 4.92 2.17
C GLY A 188 -9.48 6.27 1.99
N PHE A 189 -8.74 7.31 1.56
CA PHE A 189 -9.29 8.64 1.30
C PHE A 189 -10.30 8.58 0.14
N GLU A 190 -11.53 9.05 0.36
CA GLU A 190 -12.57 9.08 -0.67
C GLU A 190 -12.60 10.41 -1.44
N ASN A 191 -12.06 11.48 -0.82
CA ASN A 191 -12.04 12.82 -1.37
C ASN A 191 -10.92 13.66 -0.75
N GLU A 192 -10.72 14.88 -1.25
CA GLU A 192 -9.68 15.81 -0.78
C GLU A 192 -9.84 16.17 0.70
N HIS A 193 -11.08 16.32 1.17
CA HIS A 193 -11.37 16.70 2.56
C HIS A 193 -10.85 15.65 3.57
N ASP A 194 -10.86 14.36 3.20
CA ASP A 194 -10.37 13.29 4.06
C ASP A 194 -8.85 13.39 4.31
N ALA A 195 -8.11 14.00 3.38
CA ALA A 195 -6.68 14.20 3.48
C ALA A 195 -6.27 15.52 4.17
N GLU A 196 -7.19 16.51 4.34
CA GLU A 196 -6.88 17.82 4.92
C GLU A 196 -6.25 17.79 6.31
N GLY A 197 -6.54 16.74 7.10
CA GLY A 197 -5.97 16.54 8.43
C GLY A 197 -4.49 16.10 8.45
N TYR A 198 -3.90 15.80 7.30
CA TYR A 198 -2.56 15.25 7.18
C TYR A 198 -1.66 16.14 6.31
N PRO A 199 -0.37 16.32 6.68
CA PRO A 199 0.57 17.03 5.81
C PRO A 199 0.70 16.34 4.46
N HIS A 200 0.42 17.05 3.37
CA HIS A 200 0.55 16.57 2.00
C HIS A 200 0.89 17.70 1.05
N ILE A 201 1.46 17.40 -0.11
CA ILE A 201 1.78 18.36 -1.16
C ILE A 201 0.72 18.43 -2.27
N GLY A 202 -0.23 17.51 -2.27
CA GLY A 202 -1.35 17.45 -3.18
C GLY A 202 -2.21 16.21 -2.99
N VAL A 203 -3.42 16.26 -3.53
CA VAL A 203 -4.37 15.15 -3.58
C VAL A 203 -4.67 14.86 -5.04
N CYS A 204 -4.62 13.60 -5.44
CA CYS A 204 -4.78 13.17 -6.82
C CYS A 204 -5.89 12.11 -6.95
N GLY A 205 -6.82 12.33 -7.87
CA GLY A 205 -7.91 11.42 -8.18
C GLY A 205 -7.54 10.35 -9.24
N ASN A 206 -6.37 10.44 -9.85
CA ASN A 206 -5.90 9.51 -10.88
C ASN A 206 -4.38 9.64 -11.14
N THR A 207 -3.83 8.70 -11.91
CA THR A 207 -2.39 8.63 -12.22
C THR A 207 -1.87 9.81 -13.05
N ARG A 208 -2.73 10.46 -13.87
CA ARG A 208 -2.33 11.63 -14.66
C ARG A 208 -2.11 12.85 -13.77
N GLU A 209 -2.94 13.02 -12.75
CA GLU A 209 -2.78 14.11 -11.77
C GLU A 209 -1.49 13.94 -10.97
N ILE A 210 -1.14 12.70 -10.58
CA ILE A 210 0.17 12.41 -9.98
C ILE A 210 1.32 12.83 -10.92
N GLY A 211 1.21 12.45 -12.20
CA GLY A 211 2.20 12.81 -13.21
C GLY A 211 2.34 14.33 -13.39
N ALA A 212 1.23 15.07 -13.40
CA ALA A 212 1.21 16.52 -13.48
C ALA A 212 1.84 17.16 -12.24
N LEU A 213 1.47 16.71 -11.04
CA LEU A 213 2.01 17.23 -9.78
C LEU A 213 3.52 17.00 -9.64
N LEU A 214 4.03 15.91 -10.23
CA LEU A 214 5.45 15.57 -10.23
C LEU A 214 6.24 16.15 -11.43
N ASP A 215 5.64 16.99 -12.28
CA ASP A 215 6.24 17.55 -13.52
C ASP A 215 6.77 16.45 -14.48
N ILE A 216 5.99 15.36 -14.66
CA ILE A 216 6.42 14.22 -15.50
C ILE A 216 5.67 14.18 -16.84
N LEU A 217 4.52 14.81 -16.93
CA LEU A 217 3.67 14.89 -18.12
C LEU A 217 4.06 16.10 -18.97
#